data_247d38b5f29d3cc9f128dd41d400cd7e
#
_entry.id   247d38b5f29d3cc9f128dd41d400cd7e
#
_cell.length_a   1.000
_cell.length_b   1.000
_cell.length_c   1.000
_cell.angle_alpha   90.00
_cell.angle_beta   90.00
_cell.angle_gamma   90.00
#
_symmetry.space_group_name_H-M   'P 1'
#
loop_
_entity.id
_entity.type
_entity.pdbx_description
1 polymer ?
#
loop_
_entity_poly.entity_id
_entity_poly.type
_entity_poly.pdbx_seq_one_letter_code
_entity_poly.pdbx_strand_id
1 'polypeptide(L)'
;MEKKVTVRDVAREAGVSVATVSYIMNNRTDMKISEETRKKVLQIANLLNYRPSQAAKSLATGRNSMIGLAYRLNPNTPSRNLDLINFSNLLIERLNRLKLDVLFLPVSDTLVINRNIDGIIAIDLSHKDFAMLSNNCFVPIISVDMLINDSLFYQIYSDIPVLIERAHEHLGNDFAVVLEPYENEAYLEYITQNIPGENIILTSSFAETVSKIKGRKVLIIGTCLALMLRSYISDSDMAVISCSEYEPPLPESVYVYQNDIAKKANLTINILLNALDRKFEVKHDHKIAPL
;
A
#
# COMPACT_ATOMS: atom_id res chain seq x y z
N MET A 1 -10.53 0.24 -41.67
CA MET A 1 -10.45 -0.26 -40.27
C MET A 1 -9.90 -1.70 -40.34
N GLU A 2 -8.69 -1.92 -39.83
CA GLU A 2 -8.16 -3.29 -39.73
C GLU A 2 -9.02 -4.11 -38.79
N LYS A 3 -9.39 -5.31 -39.24
CA LYS A 3 -10.22 -6.23 -38.46
C LYS A 3 -9.41 -6.72 -37.25
N LYS A 4 -9.82 -6.34 -36.04
CA LYS A 4 -9.15 -6.73 -34.80
C LYS A 4 -9.17 -8.26 -34.67
N VAL A 5 -7.98 -8.89 -34.58
CA VAL A 5 -7.83 -10.32 -34.40
C VAL A 5 -8.49 -10.76 -33.11
N THR A 6 -9.22 -11.86 -33.15
CA THR A 6 -9.97 -12.39 -32.01
C THR A 6 -9.39 -13.72 -31.53
N VAL A 7 -9.77 -14.17 -30.34
CA VAL A 7 -9.43 -15.50 -29.81
C VAL A 7 -9.87 -16.64 -30.78
N ARG A 8 -10.97 -16.43 -31.52
CA ARG A 8 -11.47 -17.39 -32.52
C ARG A 8 -10.55 -17.53 -33.72
N ASP A 9 -9.91 -16.44 -34.12
CA ASP A 9 -8.96 -16.46 -35.24
C ASP A 9 -7.70 -17.23 -34.85
N VAL A 10 -7.19 -17.03 -33.62
CA VAL A 10 -6.06 -17.82 -33.09
C VAL A 10 -6.41 -19.30 -32.96
N ALA A 11 -7.61 -19.62 -32.46
CA ALA A 11 -8.06 -21.00 -32.31
C ALA A 11 -8.17 -21.71 -33.63
N ARG A 12 -8.73 -21.05 -34.66
CA ARG A 12 -8.81 -21.58 -36.03
C ARG A 12 -7.44 -21.85 -36.62
N GLU A 13 -6.51 -20.90 -36.51
CA GLU A 13 -5.19 -21.00 -37.09
C GLU A 13 -4.31 -22.04 -36.37
N ALA A 14 -4.48 -22.20 -35.06
CA ALA A 14 -3.78 -23.16 -34.24
C ALA A 14 -4.39 -24.58 -34.36
N GLY A 15 -5.61 -24.71 -34.89
CA GLY A 15 -6.32 -25.99 -34.96
C GLY A 15 -6.76 -26.52 -33.59
N VAL A 16 -7.08 -25.63 -32.66
CA VAL A 16 -7.53 -25.98 -31.30
C VAL A 16 -8.84 -25.29 -30.93
N SER A 17 -9.44 -25.68 -29.82
CA SER A 17 -10.66 -25.01 -29.33
C SER A 17 -10.35 -23.60 -28.79
N VAL A 18 -11.38 -22.73 -28.82
CA VAL A 18 -11.30 -21.40 -28.19
C VAL A 18 -10.98 -21.52 -26.71
N ALA A 19 -11.51 -22.53 -26.03
CA ALA A 19 -11.22 -22.82 -24.62
C ALA A 19 -9.72 -23.15 -24.41
N THR A 20 -9.12 -23.95 -25.31
CA THR A 20 -7.70 -24.28 -25.24
C THR A 20 -6.82 -23.02 -25.38
N VAL A 21 -7.14 -22.14 -26.34
CA VAL A 21 -6.44 -20.86 -26.48
C VAL A 21 -6.60 -20.01 -25.20
N SER A 22 -7.82 -19.92 -24.67
CA SER A 22 -8.10 -19.17 -23.44
C SER A 22 -7.29 -19.72 -22.26
N TYR A 23 -7.19 -21.03 -22.08
CA TYR A 23 -6.41 -21.65 -20.99
C TYR A 23 -4.93 -21.36 -21.13
N ILE A 24 -4.38 -21.42 -22.35
CA ILE A 24 -2.97 -21.13 -22.62
C ILE A 24 -2.66 -19.65 -22.37
N MET A 25 -3.49 -18.74 -22.90
CA MET A 25 -3.29 -17.30 -22.75
C MET A 25 -3.44 -16.81 -21.30
N ASN A 26 -4.23 -17.51 -20.48
CA ASN A 26 -4.38 -17.23 -19.04
C ASN A 26 -3.40 -18.05 -18.18
N ASN A 27 -2.45 -18.75 -18.79
CA ASN A 27 -1.44 -19.59 -18.12
C ASN A 27 -2.02 -20.58 -17.09
N ARG A 28 -3.15 -21.23 -17.45
CA ARG A 28 -3.74 -22.24 -16.58
C ARG A 28 -2.91 -23.51 -16.63
N THR A 29 -2.48 -23.96 -15.45
CA THR A 29 -1.64 -25.17 -15.27
C THR A 29 -2.46 -26.40 -14.88
N ASP A 30 -3.71 -26.21 -14.47
CA ASP A 30 -4.66 -27.26 -14.07
C ASP A 30 -5.24 -28.05 -15.27
N MET A 31 -4.98 -27.60 -16.50
CA MET A 31 -5.43 -28.25 -17.73
C MET A 31 -4.28 -29.04 -18.37
N LYS A 32 -4.56 -30.31 -18.71
CA LYS A 32 -3.60 -31.16 -19.43
C LYS A 32 -3.50 -30.73 -20.89
N ILE A 33 -2.63 -29.77 -21.17
CA ILE A 33 -2.30 -29.28 -22.52
C ILE A 33 -0.83 -29.59 -22.76
N SER A 34 -0.53 -30.23 -23.91
CA SER A 34 0.85 -30.54 -24.24
C SER A 34 1.69 -29.27 -24.45
N GLU A 35 2.99 -29.33 -24.14
CA GLU A 35 3.92 -28.22 -24.35
C GLU A 35 4.01 -27.83 -25.83
N GLU A 36 3.87 -28.78 -26.73
CA GLU A 36 3.83 -28.55 -28.16
C GLU A 36 2.64 -27.70 -28.57
N THR A 37 1.44 -28.07 -28.07
CA THR A 37 0.20 -27.29 -28.30
C THR A 37 0.30 -25.89 -27.70
N ARG A 38 0.85 -25.76 -26.48
CA ARG A 38 1.09 -24.48 -25.85
C ARG A 38 1.99 -23.59 -26.68
N LYS A 39 3.12 -24.11 -27.12
CA LYS A 39 4.09 -23.39 -27.94
C LYS A 39 3.50 -22.95 -29.29
N LYS A 40 2.77 -23.86 -29.97
CA LYS A 40 2.07 -23.57 -31.22
C LYS A 40 1.08 -22.40 -31.09
N VAL A 41 0.23 -22.43 -30.07
CA VAL A 41 -0.77 -21.39 -29.84
C VAL A 41 -0.11 -20.04 -29.55
N LEU A 42 0.94 -20.01 -28.72
CA LEU A 42 1.66 -18.76 -28.40
C LEU A 42 2.35 -18.18 -29.62
N GLN A 43 2.95 -19.02 -30.50
CA GLN A 43 3.55 -18.58 -31.74
C GLN A 43 2.51 -17.97 -32.69
N ILE A 44 1.37 -18.65 -32.88
CA ILE A 44 0.29 -18.14 -33.73
C ILE A 44 -0.32 -16.84 -33.18
N ALA A 45 -0.53 -16.77 -31.87
CA ALA A 45 -1.01 -15.53 -31.23
C ALA A 45 -0.04 -14.36 -31.50
N ASN A 46 1.25 -14.63 -31.45
CA ASN A 46 2.31 -13.66 -31.73
C ASN A 46 2.33 -13.22 -33.21
N LEU A 47 2.27 -14.20 -34.13
CA LEU A 47 2.21 -13.95 -35.58
C LEU A 47 1.00 -13.11 -35.99
N LEU A 48 -0.15 -13.37 -35.36
CA LEU A 48 -1.38 -12.64 -35.61
C LEU A 48 -1.46 -11.32 -34.81
N ASN A 49 -0.44 -10.97 -34.05
CA ASN A 49 -0.45 -9.83 -33.11
C ASN A 49 -1.70 -9.81 -32.20
N TYR A 50 -2.16 -11.03 -31.82
CA TYR A 50 -3.31 -11.18 -30.94
C TYR A 50 -2.95 -10.80 -29.50
N ARG A 51 -3.73 -9.92 -28.92
CA ARG A 51 -3.65 -9.62 -27.48
C ARG A 51 -5.01 -9.96 -26.84
N PRO A 52 -5.02 -10.72 -25.73
CA PRO A 52 -6.24 -10.99 -24.98
C PRO A 52 -6.97 -9.68 -24.67
N SER A 53 -8.26 -9.63 -24.97
CA SER A 53 -9.06 -8.45 -24.69
C SER A 53 -9.42 -8.42 -23.20
N GLN A 54 -8.93 -7.41 -22.46
CA GLN A 54 -9.29 -7.19 -21.08
C GLN A 54 -10.81 -7.00 -20.94
N ALA A 55 -11.44 -6.29 -21.88
CA ALA A 55 -12.88 -6.13 -21.92
C ALA A 55 -13.65 -7.45 -22.07
N ALA A 56 -13.12 -8.39 -22.86
CA ALA A 56 -13.74 -9.73 -22.98
C ALA A 56 -13.54 -10.57 -21.72
N LYS A 57 -12.40 -10.42 -21.04
CA LYS A 57 -12.13 -11.06 -19.75
C LYS A 57 -13.05 -10.49 -18.66
N SER A 58 -13.17 -9.18 -18.57
CA SER A 58 -14.02 -8.53 -17.56
C SER A 58 -15.50 -8.85 -17.78
N LEU A 59 -15.96 -8.94 -19.03
CA LEU A 59 -17.32 -9.36 -19.37
C LEU A 59 -17.61 -10.80 -18.91
N ALA A 60 -16.64 -11.71 -19.05
CA ALA A 60 -16.78 -13.11 -18.66
C ALA A 60 -16.68 -13.33 -17.14
N THR A 61 -15.90 -12.53 -16.42
CA THR A 61 -15.64 -12.66 -14.99
C THR A 61 -16.45 -11.68 -14.13
N GLY A 62 -17.02 -10.64 -14.72
CA GLY A 62 -17.61 -9.50 -14.02
C GLY A 62 -16.60 -8.60 -13.30
N ARG A 63 -15.28 -8.80 -13.55
CA ARG A 63 -14.19 -8.06 -12.89
C ARG A 63 -13.12 -7.64 -13.89
N ASN A 64 -12.51 -6.48 -13.63
CA ASN A 64 -11.42 -5.95 -14.44
C ASN A 64 -10.04 -6.46 -13.98
N SER A 65 -9.97 -7.04 -12.79
CA SER A 65 -8.73 -7.44 -12.10
C SER A 65 -7.77 -6.26 -11.89
N MET A 66 -8.33 -5.07 -11.57
CA MET A 66 -7.56 -3.84 -11.39
C MET A 66 -7.89 -3.21 -10.03
N ILE A 67 -6.86 -2.91 -9.24
CA ILE A 67 -6.96 -2.27 -7.94
C ILE A 67 -6.32 -0.89 -8.01
N GLY A 68 -7.02 0.12 -7.49
CA GLY A 68 -6.50 1.47 -7.33
C GLY A 68 -5.70 1.60 -6.03
N LEU A 69 -4.52 2.23 -6.08
CA LEU A 69 -3.83 2.73 -4.90
C LEU A 69 -4.00 4.24 -4.86
N ALA A 70 -4.83 4.73 -3.96
CA ALA A 70 -5.10 6.15 -3.79
C ALA A 70 -4.19 6.73 -2.69
N TYR A 71 -3.47 7.79 -3.01
CA TYR A 71 -2.52 8.44 -2.13
C TYR A 71 -2.31 9.91 -2.51
N ARG A 72 -1.75 10.68 -1.59
CA ARG A 72 -1.24 12.04 -1.86
C ARG A 72 0.25 12.10 -1.50
N LEU A 73 1.09 12.62 -2.40
CA LEU A 73 2.46 12.96 -2.07
C LEU A 73 2.51 14.39 -1.55
N ASN A 74 3.18 14.57 -0.42
CA ASN A 74 3.39 15.88 0.17
C ASN A 74 4.88 16.26 0.07
N PRO A 75 5.26 17.34 -0.64
CA PRO A 75 6.65 17.74 -0.79
C PRO A 75 7.32 18.12 0.53
N ASN A 76 6.53 18.42 1.57
CA ASN A 76 7.05 18.77 2.90
C ASN A 76 7.32 17.54 3.79
N THR A 77 6.93 16.33 3.36
CA THR A 77 7.11 15.09 4.12
C THR A 77 7.82 14.01 3.28
N PRO A 78 9.07 14.25 2.84
CA PRO A 78 9.78 13.36 1.90
C PRO A 78 10.02 11.96 2.46
N SER A 79 10.24 11.81 3.77
CA SER A 79 10.41 10.52 4.41
C SER A 79 9.11 9.70 4.41
N ARG A 80 7.98 10.35 4.71
CA ARG A 80 6.66 9.71 4.62
C ARG A 80 6.33 9.28 3.19
N ASN A 81 6.68 10.10 2.20
CA ASN A 81 6.51 9.72 0.80
C ASN A 81 7.28 8.44 0.45
N LEU A 82 8.51 8.27 0.97
CA LEU A 82 9.28 7.04 0.77
C LEU A 82 8.66 5.84 1.48
N ASP A 83 8.19 5.99 2.71
CA ASP A 83 7.49 4.92 3.44
C ASP A 83 6.22 4.49 2.68
N LEU A 84 5.46 5.46 2.14
CA LEU A 84 4.29 5.20 1.31
C LEU A 84 4.64 4.43 0.03
N ILE A 85 5.71 4.83 -0.67
CA ILE A 85 6.17 4.14 -1.88
C ILE A 85 6.62 2.72 -1.55
N ASN A 86 7.38 2.52 -0.48
CA ASN A 86 7.83 1.19 -0.04
C ASN A 86 6.64 0.28 0.30
N PHE A 87 5.68 0.79 1.04
CA PHE A 87 4.46 0.03 1.36
C PHE A 87 3.63 -0.27 0.11
N SER A 88 3.52 0.71 -0.82
CA SER A 88 2.84 0.50 -2.10
C SER A 88 3.49 -0.60 -2.92
N ASN A 89 4.83 -0.64 -3.00
CA ASN A 89 5.56 -1.70 -3.70
C ASN A 89 5.27 -3.07 -3.11
N LEU A 90 5.22 -3.19 -1.79
CA LEU A 90 4.87 -4.43 -1.11
C LEU A 90 3.45 -4.89 -1.45
N LEU A 91 2.48 -3.97 -1.49
CA LEU A 91 1.11 -4.27 -1.92
C LEU A 91 1.08 -4.72 -3.40
N ILE A 92 1.78 -4.02 -4.28
CA ILE A 92 1.84 -4.31 -5.72
C ILE A 92 2.39 -5.72 -5.96
N GLU A 93 3.51 -6.08 -5.33
CA GLU A 93 4.08 -7.42 -5.47
C GLU A 93 3.10 -8.51 -5.09
N ARG A 94 2.39 -8.33 -3.98
CA ARG A 94 1.42 -9.31 -3.48
C ARG A 94 0.17 -9.39 -4.35
N LEU A 95 -0.37 -8.23 -4.78
CA LEU A 95 -1.52 -8.16 -5.69
C LEU A 95 -1.19 -8.77 -7.06
N ASN A 96 0.00 -8.52 -7.60
CA ASN A 96 0.45 -9.11 -8.86
C ASN A 96 0.56 -10.64 -8.80
N ARG A 97 1.00 -11.21 -7.66
CA ARG A 97 0.98 -12.67 -7.44
C ARG A 97 -0.44 -13.25 -7.51
N LEU A 98 -1.44 -12.45 -7.15
CA LEU A 98 -2.87 -12.79 -7.24
C LEU A 98 -3.48 -12.45 -8.62
N LYS A 99 -2.66 -12.00 -9.59
CA LYS A 99 -3.07 -11.60 -10.95
C LYS A 99 -4.03 -10.39 -10.94
N LEU A 100 -3.84 -9.51 -9.97
CA LEU A 100 -4.50 -8.21 -9.89
C LEU A 100 -3.52 -7.13 -10.33
N ASP A 101 -3.89 -6.36 -11.34
CA ASP A 101 -3.13 -5.21 -11.81
C ASP A 101 -3.35 -4.02 -10.86
N VAL A 102 -2.37 -3.14 -10.77
CA VAL A 102 -2.44 -1.98 -9.88
C VAL A 102 -2.36 -0.70 -10.67
N LEU A 103 -3.28 0.22 -10.37
CA LEU A 103 -3.30 1.57 -10.90
C LEU A 103 -3.02 2.56 -9.78
N PHE A 104 -1.98 3.38 -9.93
CA PHE A 104 -1.72 4.50 -9.05
C PHE A 104 -2.75 5.61 -9.27
N LEU A 105 -3.37 6.07 -8.20
CA LEU A 105 -4.38 7.13 -8.16
C LEU A 105 -3.88 8.29 -7.29
N PRO A 106 -3.03 9.17 -7.81
CA PRO A 106 -2.64 10.34 -7.06
C PRO A 106 -3.87 11.23 -6.84
N VAL A 107 -4.22 11.43 -5.58
CA VAL A 107 -5.35 12.26 -5.20
C VAL A 107 -4.96 13.73 -5.34
N SER A 108 -5.76 14.46 -6.09
CA SER A 108 -5.63 15.90 -6.32
C SER A 108 -7.01 16.54 -6.34
N ASP A 109 -7.08 17.85 -6.37
CA ASP A 109 -8.37 18.58 -6.40
C ASP A 109 -9.23 18.26 -7.64
N THR A 110 -8.63 17.61 -8.66
CA THR A 110 -9.30 17.14 -9.89
C THR A 110 -9.18 15.63 -10.02
N LEU A 111 -9.71 14.89 -9.04
CA LEU A 111 -9.65 13.43 -9.07
C LEU A 111 -10.55 12.86 -10.17
N VAL A 112 -9.94 12.18 -11.14
CA VAL A 112 -10.66 11.40 -12.16
C VAL A 112 -10.46 9.92 -11.87
N ILE A 113 -11.55 9.23 -11.54
CA ILE A 113 -11.50 7.81 -11.21
C ILE A 113 -11.78 6.97 -12.45
N ASN A 114 -10.88 6.04 -12.74
CA ASN A 114 -11.08 5.08 -13.80
C ASN A 114 -12.21 4.10 -13.42
N ARG A 115 -13.25 4.02 -14.23
CA ARG A 115 -14.41 3.13 -14.02
C ARG A 115 -14.09 1.63 -14.09
N ASN A 116 -12.88 1.27 -14.51
CA ASN A 116 -12.45 -0.13 -14.64
C ASN A 116 -11.70 -0.64 -13.41
N ILE A 117 -11.79 0.04 -12.27
CA ILE A 117 -11.21 -0.39 -10.99
C ILE A 117 -12.24 -1.22 -10.25
N ASP A 118 -11.82 -2.36 -9.68
CA ASP A 118 -12.69 -3.26 -8.93
C ASP A 118 -12.72 -2.93 -7.43
N GLY A 119 -11.65 -2.31 -6.92
CA GLY A 119 -11.52 -1.87 -5.53
C GLY A 119 -10.37 -0.89 -5.35
N ILE A 120 -10.32 -0.21 -4.22
CA ILE A 120 -9.32 0.82 -3.92
C ILE A 120 -8.70 0.55 -2.55
N ILE A 121 -7.39 0.74 -2.45
CA ILE A 121 -6.66 0.89 -1.21
C ILE A 121 -6.27 2.37 -1.09
N ALA A 122 -6.81 3.06 -0.10
CA ALA A 122 -6.53 4.47 0.19
C ALA A 122 -5.52 4.55 1.34
N ILE A 123 -4.40 5.24 1.14
CA ILE A 123 -3.28 5.26 2.08
C ILE A 123 -3.05 6.70 2.54
N ASP A 124 -3.13 6.93 3.85
CA ASP A 124 -2.82 8.20 4.52
C ASP A 124 -3.39 9.42 3.77
N LEU A 125 -4.70 9.44 3.56
CA LEU A 125 -5.39 10.58 2.98
C LEU A 125 -5.99 11.47 4.07
N SER A 126 -6.00 12.78 3.85
CA SER A 126 -6.77 13.69 4.67
C SER A 126 -8.26 13.34 4.66
N HIS A 127 -9.00 13.77 5.68
CA HIS A 127 -10.45 13.55 5.73
C HIS A 127 -11.15 14.11 4.47
N LYS A 128 -10.72 15.28 3.99
CA LYS A 128 -11.23 15.92 2.76
C LYS A 128 -10.99 15.05 1.52
N ASP A 129 -9.75 14.55 1.37
CA ASP A 129 -9.38 13.75 0.19
C ASP A 129 -10.08 12.39 0.20
N PHE A 130 -10.21 11.78 1.36
CA PHE A 130 -10.95 10.53 1.50
C PHE A 130 -12.45 10.72 1.19
N ALA A 131 -13.07 11.79 1.69
CA ALA A 131 -14.47 12.11 1.39
C ALA A 131 -14.67 12.35 -0.11
N MET A 132 -13.74 13.06 -0.77
CA MET A 132 -13.79 13.25 -2.22
C MET A 132 -13.66 11.93 -2.96
N LEU A 133 -12.76 11.03 -2.54
CA LEU A 133 -12.59 9.70 -3.12
C LEU A 133 -13.86 8.86 -2.96
N SER A 134 -14.38 8.73 -1.74
CA SER A 134 -15.51 7.86 -1.41
C SER A 134 -16.82 8.32 -2.06
N ASN A 135 -17.04 9.64 -2.17
CA ASN A 135 -18.23 10.19 -2.82
C ASN A 135 -18.25 9.97 -4.35
N ASN A 136 -17.09 9.71 -4.96
CA ASN A 136 -16.97 9.53 -6.41
C ASN A 136 -16.70 8.07 -6.82
N CYS A 137 -16.66 7.14 -5.85
CA CYS A 137 -16.38 5.72 -6.07
C CYS A 137 -17.49 4.82 -5.55
N PHE A 138 -17.87 3.82 -6.36
CA PHE A 138 -18.85 2.80 -5.99
C PHE A 138 -18.24 1.39 -5.95
N VAL A 139 -16.98 1.31 -5.54
CA VAL A 139 -16.24 0.06 -5.33
C VAL A 139 -15.77 -0.02 -3.89
N PRO A 140 -15.45 -1.21 -3.36
CA PRO A 140 -14.88 -1.34 -2.02
C PRO A 140 -13.63 -0.46 -1.86
N ILE A 141 -13.57 0.29 -0.75
CA ILE A 141 -12.43 1.11 -0.37
C ILE A 141 -11.91 0.59 0.97
N ILE A 142 -10.62 0.25 1.01
CA ILE A 142 -9.90 -0.12 2.22
C ILE A 142 -8.98 1.02 2.59
N SER A 143 -9.14 1.60 3.77
CA SER A 143 -8.27 2.66 4.26
C SER A 143 -7.10 2.10 5.07
N VAL A 144 -5.92 2.65 4.85
CA VAL A 144 -4.67 2.26 5.51
C VAL A 144 -3.99 3.46 6.12
N ASP A 145 -3.51 3.31 7.37
CA ASP A 145 -2.90 4.39 8.16
C ASP A 145 -3.79 5.66 8.22
N MET A 146 -5.08 5.40 8.40
CA MET A 146 -6.12 6.42 8.52
C MET A 146 -7.14 5.99 9.57
N LEU A 147 -7.67 6.95 10.32
CA LEU A 147 -8.86 6.79 11.14
C LEU A 147 -10.03 7.55 10.51
N ILE A 148 -11.08 6.82 10.22
CA ILE A 148 -12.28 7.33 9.57
C ILE A 148 -13.45 7.06 10.53
N ASN A 149 -14.16 8.09 10.96
CA ASN A 149 -15.33 7.96 11.83
C ASN A 149 -16.56 7.51 11.04
N ASP A 150 -16.42 6.46 10.24
CA ASP A 150 -17.51 5.87 9.44
C ASP A 150 -17.37 4.35 9.40
N SER A 151 -18.33 3.68 10.01
CA SER A 151 -18.39 2.21 10.11
C SER A 151 -18.64 1.50 8.77
N LEU A 152 -18.87 2.23 7.68
CA LEU A 152 -19.03 1.64 6.34
C LEU A 152 -17.69 1.26 5.71
N PHE A 153 -16.59 1.84 6.20
CA PHE A 153 -15.26 1.62 5.63
C PHE A 153 -14.39 0.74 6.53
N TYR A 154 -13.63 -0.13 5.91
CA TYR A 154 -12.57 -0.86 6.61
C TYR A 154 -11.36 0.03 6.81
N GLN A 155 -10.84 0.07 8.02
CA GLN A 155 -9.63 0.81 8.36
C GLN A 155 -8.60 -0.11 9.01
N ILE A 156 -7.35 -0.01 8.52
CA ILE A 156 -6.23 -0.84 8.94
C ILE A 156 -5.07 0.10 9.25
N TYR A 157 -4.59 0.07 10.47
CA TYR A 157 -3.52 0.96 10.90
C TYR A 157 -2.60 0.30 11.92
N SER A 158 -1.38 0.82 12.01
CA SER A 158 -0.38 0.35 12.96
C SER A 158 -0.62 0.94 14.34
N ASP A 159 -0.41 0.13 15.39
CA ASP A 159 -0.49 0.57 16.79
C ASP A 159 0.83 1.23 17.21
N ILE A 160 1.12 2.39 16.61
CA ILE A 160 2.33 3.16 16.91
C ILE A 160 2.44 3.56 18.39
N PRO A 161 1.34 3.96 19.09
CA PRO A 161 1.41 4.29 20.52
C PRO A 161 2.04 3.20 21.38
N VAL A 162 1.78 1.93 21.09
CA VAL A 162 2.41 0.82 21.84
C VAL A 162 3.92 0.79 21.63
N LEU A 163 4.43 1.13 20.45
CA LEU A 163 5.87 1.21 20.20
C LEU A 163 6.50 2.41 20.90
N ILE A 164 5.78 3.53 20.97
CA ILE A 164 6.22 4.72 21.73
C ILE A 164 6.32 4.39 23.22
N GLU A 165 5.35 3.67 23.75
CA GLU A 165 5.38 3.22 25.16
C GLU A 165 6.59 2.29 25.43
N ARG A 166 6.87 1.34 24.54
CA ARG A 166 8.06 0.48 24.65
C ARG A 166 9.37 1.25 24.61
N ALA A 167 9.41 2.42 23.96
CA ALA A 167 10.62 3.24 23.86
C ALA A 167 11.10 3.77 25.21
N HIS A 168 10.24 3.85 26.22
CA HIS A 168 10.63 4.19 27.59
C HIS A 168 11.66 3.23 28.19
N GLU A 169 11.67 1.96 27.77
CA GLU A 169 12.62 0.97 28.23
C GLU A 169 14.08 1.33 27.85
N HIS A 170 14.28 1.96 26.66
CA HIS A 170 15.61 2.30 26.16
C HIS A 170 15.96 3.77 26.35
N LEU A 171 15.01 4.67 26.15
CA LEU A 171 15.24 6.10 26.17
C LEU A 171 14.99 6.70 27.57
N GLY A 172 14.29 5.99 28.45
CA GLY A 172 13.82 6.52 29.75
C GLY A 172 12.55 7.35 29.57
N ASN A 173 12.24 8.22 30.53
CA ASN A 173 10.96 8.94 30.55
C ASN A 173 11.02 10.31 29.85
N ASP A 174 12.22 10.81 29.53
CA ASP A 174 12.41 12.12 28.94
C ASP A 174 13.04 11.98 27.53
N PHE A 175 12.20 11.87 26.53
CA PHE A 175 12.60 11.87 25.13
C PHE A 175 11.56 12.59 24.26
N ALA A 176 12.00 13.09 23.12
CA ALA A 176 11.11 13.65 22.13
C ALA A 176 10.75 12.61 21.06
N VAL A 177 9.50 12.67 20.61
CA VAL A 177 9.01 11.88 19.48
C VAL A 177 9.06 12.75 18.22
N VAL A 178 9.86 12.33 17.25
CA VAL A 178 10.10 13.07 16.01
C VAL A 178 9.44 12.34 14.85
N LEU A 179 8.56 13.01 14.14
CA LEU A 179 7.86 12.44 13.00
C LEU A 179 7.50 13.49 11.95
N GLU A 180 7.42 13.07 10.71
CA GLU A 180 6.72 13.84 9.69
C GLU A 180 5.20 13.67 9.87
N PRO A 181 4.40 14.75 9.70
CA PRO A 181 2.96 14.66 9.88
C PRO A 181 2.31 13.69 8.90
N TYR A 182 1.30 12.97 9.38
CA TYR A 182 0.39 12.20 8.54
C TYR A 182 -0.63 13.14 7.90
N GLU A 183 -1.09 12.81 6.69
CA GLU A 183 -2.17 13.54 6.04
C GLU A 183 -3.52 13.30 6.75
N ASN A 184 -3.70 12.11 7.36
CA ASN A 184 -4.85 11.82 8.18
C ASN A 184 -4.67 12.37 9.59
N GLU A 185 -5.33 13.49 9.86
CA GLU A 185 -5.24 14.22 11.14
C GLU A 185 -5.67 13.36 12.33
N ALA A 186 -6.74 12.57 12.19
CA ALA A 186 -7.22 11.70 13.26
C ALA A 186 -6.24 10.58 13.60
N TYR A 187 -5.50 10.06 12.61
CA TYR A 187 -4.45 9.07 12.88
C TYR A 187 -3.22 9.71 13.51
N LEU A 188 -2.85 10.93 13.08
CA LEU A 188 -1.78 11.69 13.75
C LEU A 188 -2.13 11.97 15.22
N GLU A 189 -3.35 12.39 15.49
CA GLU A 189 -3.85 12.59 16.85
C GLU A 189 -3.79 11.30 17.68
N TYR A 190 -4.23 10.18 17.10
CA TYR A 190 -4.12 8.85 17.73
C TYR A 190 -2.67 8.49 18.10
N ILE A 191 -1.71 8.77 17.22
CA ILE A 191 -0.30 8.50 17.50
C ILE A 191 0.21 9.36 18.65
N THR A 192 -0.20 10.60 18.72
CA THR A 192 0.38 11.62 19.62
C THR A 192 -0.41 11.85 20.91
N GLN A 193 -1.61 11.31 21.06
CA GLN A 193 -2.57 11.61 22.13
C GLN A 193 -2.01 11.46 23.58
N ASN A 194 -1.04 10.56 23.78
CA ASN A 194 -0.46 10.29 25.10
C ASN A 194 0.94 10.90 25.29
N ILE A 195 1.39 11.75 24.36
CA ILE A 195 2.71 12.38 24.39
C ILE A 195 2.52 13.82 24.86
N PRO A 196 3.28 14.32 25.87
CA PRO A 196 3.29 15.74 26.20
C PRO A 196 3.63 16.59 24.98
N GLY A 197 2.90 17.69 24.77
CA GLY A 197 3.02 18.50 23.55
C GLY A 197 4.44 19.04 23.29
N GLU A 198 5.19 19.34 24.36
CA GLU A 198 6.60 19.78 24.30
C GLU A 198 7.57 18.68 23.85
N ASN A 199 7.14 17.42 23.89
CA ASN A 199 7.89 16.27 23.46
C ASN A 199 7.50 15.79 22.03
N ILE A 200 6.54 16.45 21.38
CA ILE A 200 6.19 16.16 19.98
C ILE A 200 6.94 17.12 19.08
N ILE A 201 7.74 16.58 18.16
CA ILE A 201 8.44 17.35 17.13
C ILE A 201 7.90 16.92 15.77
N LEU A 202 6.94 17.68 15.23
CA LEU A 202 6.51 17.55 13.84
C LEU A 202 7.53 18.27 12.96
N THR A 203 8.06 17.55 11.97
CA THR A 203 9.06 18.12 11.06
C THR A 203 8.36 19.04 10.06
N SER A 204 8.61 20.33 10.13
CA SER A 204 8.16 21.34 9.17
C SER A 204 9.33 21.89 8.34
N SER A 205 10.51 21.95 8.94
CA SER A 205 11.76 22.38 8.35
C SER A 205 12.89 21.53 8.93
N PHE A 206 13.77 21.06 8.06
CA PHE A 206 14.90 20.24 8.48
C PHE A 206 15.79 20.97 9.50
N ALA A 207 16.14 22.24 9.25
CA ALA A 207 16.99 23.03 10.14
C ALA A 207 16.33 23.26 11.51
N GLU A 208 15.03 23.51 11.55
CA GLU A 208 14.27 23.67 12.79
C GLU A 208 14.22 22.34 13.57
N THR A 209 13.98 21.23 12.87
CA THR A 209 13.97 19.89 13.48
C THR A 209 15.33 19.59 14.12
N VAL A 210 16.44 19.80 13.40
CA VAL A 210 17.80 19.61 13.93
C VAL A 210 18.06 20.48 15.17
N SER A 211 17.57 21.72 15.18
CA SER A 211 17.70 22.60 16.35
C SER A 211 16.94 22.06 17.57
N LYS A 212 15.74 21.53 17.37
CA LYS A 212 14.88 21.01 18.45
C LYS A 212 15.35 19.68 19.05
N ILE A 213 16.04 18.84 18.26
CA ILE A 213 16.54 17.53 18.72
C ILE A 213 17.90 17.58 19.38
N LYS A 214 18.64 18.68 19.23
CA LYS A 214 20.02 18.80 19.70
C LYS A 214 20.13 18.60 21.22
N GLY A 215 20.91 17.60 21.63
CA GLY A 215 21.15 17.27 23.04
C GLY A 215 19.97 16.60 23.73
N ARG A 216 18.98 16.12 22.97
CA ARG A 216 17.83 15.36 23.49
C ARG A 216 17.92 13.90 23.07
N LYS A 217 17.37 13.02 23.88
CA LYS A 217 17.01 11.68 23.46
C LYS A 217 15.79 11.75 22.55
N VAL A 218 15.77 10.95 21.49
CA VAL A 218 14.70 11.00 20.49
C VAL A 218 14.24 9.61 20.05
N LEU A 219 12.96 9.48 19.90
CA LEU A 219 12.32 8.39 19.18
C LEU A 219 11.89 8.92 17.81
N ILE A 220 12.42 8.37 16.73
CA ILE A 220 12.11 8.80 15.37
C ILE A 220 11.14 7.81 14.74
N ILE A 221 10.00 8.29 14.26
CA ILE A 221 9.05 7.47 13.50
C ILE A 221 9.34 7.63 12.02
N GLY A 222 9.78 6.54 11.38
CA GLY A 222 10.16 6.50 9.97
C GLY A 222 11.65 6.25 9.75
N THR A 223 11.95 5.21 8.98
CA THR A 223 13.33 4.77 8.70
C THR A 223 14.12 5.85 7.94
N CYS A 224 13.51 6.44 6.93
CA CYS A 224 14.17 7.46 6.11
C CYS A 224 14.45 8.73 6.91
N LEU A 225 13.50 9.16 7.75
CA LEU A 225 13.69 10.32 8.63
C LEU A 225 14.85 10.08 9.61
N ALA A 226 14.96 8.87 10.17
CA ALA A 226 16.07 8.51 11.05
C ALA A 226 17.41 8.60 10.33
N LEU A 227 17.52 8.10 9.10
CA LEU A 227 18.74 8.20 8.29
C LEU A 227 19.12 9.65 7.98
N MET A 228 18.14 10.53 7.73
CA MET A 228 18.37 11.96 7.49
C MET A 228 18.89 12.71 8.73
N LEU A 229 18.38 12.33 9.92
CA LEU A 229 18.71 13.02 11.18
C LEU A 229 19.91 12.43 11.92
N ARG A 230 20.37 11.24 11.53
CA ARG A 230 21.39 10.45 12.24
C ARG A 230 22.68 11.23 12.53
N SER A 231 23.15 12.04 11.61
CA SER A 231 24.40 12.80 11.80
C SER A 231 24.32 13.90 12.87
N TYR A 232 23.13 14.17 13.40
CA TYR A 232 22.88 15.23 14.39
C TYR A 232 22.55 14.70 15.78
N ILE A 233 22.51 13.37 15.96
CA ILE A 233 22.10 12.71 17.20
C ILE A 233 23.13 11.62 17.50
N SER A 234 23.50 11.46 18.79
CA SER A 234 24.27 10.30 19.22
C SER A 234 23.45 9.01 19.03
N ASP A 235 24.08 7.95 18.55
CA ASP A 235 23.41 6.66 18.38
C ASP A 235 22.76 6.14 19.69
N SER A 236 23.37 6.42 20.86
CA SER A 236 22.85 6.06 22.18
C SER A 236 21.60 6.85 22.60
N ASP A 237 21.37 8.00 21.99
CA ASP A 237 20.25 8.89 22.29
C ASP A 237 19.12 8.77 21.26
N MET A 238 19.25 7.83 20.32
CA MET A 238 18.30 7.62 19.23
C MET A 238 17.70 6.22 19.27
N ALA A 239 16.37 6.15 19.18
CA ALA A 239 15.63 4.95 18.84
C ALA A 239 14.73 5.23 17.62
N VAL A 240 14.39 4.18 16.87
CA VAL A 240 13.67 4.31 15.62
C VAL A 240 12.48 3.35 15.57
N ILE A 241 11.31 3.83 15.17
CA ILE A 241 10.21 2.98 14.72
C ILE A 241 10.33 2.80 13.21
N SER A 242 10.67 1.59 12.78
CA SER A 242 10.82 1.25 11.38
C SER A 242 9.44 1.15 10.70
N CYS A 243 9.28 1.84 9.58
CA CYS A 243 8.12 1.76 8.70
C CYS A 243 8.44 0.98 7.41
N SER A 244 9.48 0.16 7.42
CA SER A 244 9.92 -0.69 6.30
C SER A 244 9.81 -2.17 6.66
N GLU A 245 9.58 -3.02 5.64
CA GLU A 245 9.68 -4.48 5.78
C GLU A 245 11.14 -4.94 5.93
N TYR A 246 12.08 -4.13 5.41
CA TYR A 246 13.51 -4.42 5.46
C TYR A 246 14.14 -3.83 6.71
N GLU A 247 15.16 -4.51 7.19
CA GLU A 247 15.98 -4.02 8.28
C GLU A 247 16.67 -2.70 7.85
N PRO A 248 16.49 -1.62 8.63
CA PRO A 248 17.08 -0.34 8.26
C PRO A 248 18.61 -0.40 8.34
N PRO A 249 19.35 0.28 7.44
CA PRO A 249 20.81 0.34 7.46
C PRO A 249 21.30 1.30 8.57
N LEU A 250 20.96 0.99 9.81
CA LEU A 250 21.35 1.71 11.02
C LEU A 250 22.42 0.91 11.77
N PRO A 251 23.27 1.56 12.59
CA PRO A 251 24.21 0.86 13.45
C PRO A 251 23.49 -0.02 14.47
N GLU A 252 24.13 -1.10 14.91
CA GLU A 252 23.64 -1.98 15.98
C GLU A 252 23.41 -1.25 17.32
N SER A 253 24.06 -0.11 17.52
CA SER A 253 23.88 0.77 18.67
C SER A 253 22.55 1.52 18.71
N VAL A 254 21.86 1.62 17.57
CA VAL A 254 20.54 2.26 17.47
C VAL A 254 19.45 1.20 17.68
N TYR A 255 18.60 1.43 18.67
CA TYR A 255 17.49 0.52 18.91
C TYR A 255 16.37 0.72 17.90
N VAL A 256 15.92 -0.36 17.26
CA VAL A 256 14.88 -0.32 16.23
C VAL A 256 13.66 -1.12 16.66
N TYR A 257 12.53 -0.44 16.80
CA TYR A 257 11.22 -1.04 16.99
C TYR A 257 10.59 -1.38 15.64
N GLN A 258 10.23 -2.63 15.44
CA GLN A 258 9.66 -3.09 14.18
C GLN A 258 8.13 -2.93 14.18
N ASN A 259 7.64 -2.17 13.21
CA ASN A 259 6.22 -2.12 12.89
C ASN A 259 5.91 -3.25 11.89
N ASP A 260 4.92 -4.09 12.18
CA ASP A 260 4.60 -5.27 11.34
C ASP A 260 3.92 -4.86 10.02
N ILE A 261 4.73 -4.28 9.13
CA ILE A 261 4.31 -3.82 7.80
C ILE A 261 3.85 -4.98 6.92
N ALA A 262 4.48 -6.16 7.07
CA ALA A 262 4.13 -7.36 6.34
C ALA A 262 2.72 -7.85 6.69
N LYS A 263 2.37 -7.89 7.97
CA LYS A 263 1.03 -8.23 8.46
C LYS A 263 0.01 -7.20 8.02
N LYS A 264 0.34 -5.90 8.11
CA LYS A 264 -0.51 -4.82 7.63
C LYS A 264 -0.88 -5.00 6.16
N ALA A 265 0.11 -5.25 5.28
CA ALA A 265 -0.12 -5.48 3.87
C ALA A 265 -0.96 -6.73 3.60
N ASN A 266 -0.67 -7.85 4.30
CA ASN A 266 -1.45 -9.08 4.15
C ASN A 266 -2.91 -8.89 4.55
N LEU A 267 -3.15 -8.24 5.68
CA LEU A 267 -4.51 -8.00 6.15
C LEU A 267 -5.26 -7.06 5.20
N THR A 268 -4.62 -6.00 4.72
CA THR A 268 -5.20 -5.09 3.73
C THR A 268 -5.68 -5.83 2.49
N ILE A 269 -4.85 -6.71 1.94
CA ILE A 269 -5.19 -7.49 0.75
C ILE A 269 -6.30 -8.49 1.06
N ASN A 270 -6.25 -9.19 2.18
CA ASN A 270 -7.27 -10.19 2.55
C ASN A 270 -8.66 -9.54 2.70
N ILE A 271 -8.73 -8.38 3.37
CA ILE A 271 -9.99 -7.64 3.52
C ILE A 271 -10.48 -7.14 2.17
N LEU A 272 -9.60 -6.62 1.32
CA LEU A 272 -9.97 -6.21 -0.04
C LEU A 272 -10.55 -7.40 -0.83
N LEU A 273 -9.89 -8.56 -0.82
CA LEU A 273 -10.38 -9.75 -1.54
C LEU A 273 -11.73 -10.23 -1.00
N ASN A 274 -11.92 -10.22 0.32
CA ASN A 274 -13.19 -10.55 0.93
C ASN A 274 -14.30 -9.57 0.48
N ALA A 275 -14.00 -8.27 0.48
CA ALA A 275 -14.95 -7.26 0.01
C ALA A 275 -15.30 -7.43 -1.49
N LEU A 276 -14.30 -7.73 -2.33
CA LEU A 276 -14.51 -8.04 -3.75
C LEU A 276 -15.38 -9.30 -3.94
N ASP A 277 -15.23 -10.30 -3.07
CA ASP A 277 -16.06 -11.52 -3.07
C ASP A 277 -17.42 -11.34 -2.39
N ARG A 278 -17.73 -10.11 -1.95
CA ARG A 278 -18.96 -9.79 -1.17
C ARG A 278 -19.06 -10.59 0.14
N LYS A 279 -17.91 -10.96 0.71
CA LYS A 279 -17.78 -11.55 2.04
C LYS A 279 -17.44 -10.41 3.00
N PHE A 280 -18.47 -9.87 3.63
CA PHE A 280 -18.29 -8.74 4.53
C PHE A 280 -17.94 -9.25 5.93
N GLU A 281 -16.87 -8.69 6.50
CA GLU A 281 -16.51 -8.92 7.89
C GLU A 281 -17.32 -8.01 8.80
N VAL A 282 -17.60 -8.46 10.02
CA VAL A 282 -18.32 -7.66 11.01
C VAL A 282 -17.40 -6.58 11.62
N LYS A 283 -16.10 -6.86 11.68
CA LYS A 283 -15.11 -5.94 12.22
C LYS A 283 -14.53 -5.07 11.11
N HIS A 284 -14.72 -3.76 11.24
CA HIS A 284 -14.24 -2.78 10.26
C HIS A 284 -12.97 -2.03 10.71
N ASP A 285 -12.61 -2.16 11.99
CA ASP A 285 -11.45 -1.51 12.59
C ASP A 285 -10.38 -2.56 12.92
N HIS A 286 -9.22 -2.46 12.26
CA HIS A 286 -8.13 -3.41 12.36
C HIS A 286 -6.83 -2.72 12.75
N LYS A 287 -6.53 -2.77 14.02
CA LYS A 287 -5.28 -2.30 14.58
C LYS A 287 -4.20 -3.39 14.50
N ILE A 288 -3.05 -3.08 13.92
CA ILE A 288 -1.92 -3.98 13.79
C ILE A 288 -1.03 -3.84 15.01
N ALA A 289 -0.99 -4.88 15.83
CA ALA A 289 -0.03 -4.95 16.91
C ALA A 289 1.40 -5.08 16.34
N PRO A 290 2.38 -4.38 16.94
CA PRO A 290 3.79 -4.50 16.55
C PRO A 290 4.35 -5.90 16.80
N LEU A 291 5.50 -6.17 16.22
CA LEU A 291 6.30 -7.40 16.44
C LEU A 291 6.87 -7.47 17.84
#